data_8bf4e349cc0b5a175d18e505b9f91d67
#
_entry.id   8bf4e349cc0b5a175d18e505b9f91d67
#
_cell.length_a   1.000
_cell.length_b   1.000
_cell.length_c   1.000
_cell.angle_alpha   90.00
_cell.angle_beta   90.00
_cell.angle_gamma   90.00
#
_symmetry.space_group_name_H-M   'P 1'
#
loop_
_entity.id
_entity.type
_entity.pdbx_description
1 polymer ?
#
loop_
_entity_poly.entity_id
_entity_poly.type
_entity_poly.pdbx_seq_one_letter_code
_entity_poly.pdbx_strand_id
1 'polypeptide(L)'
;MGMSQSKSLLFSRKTIIAGSDEEGIRIAENILKRFDTGLDIIGYVDKRYPKSEEKLPIPFIGIFKEIRQLINTHKVNEVIFSSSALKNKEILDFMDSTRDLRLTYRMVPNEQDILLGKSNIEDIGGIPFINIEYNIFHKLHRFSKR
;
A
#
# COMPACT_ATOMS: atom_id res chain seq x y z
N MET A 1 13.70 23.54 14.39
CA MET A 1 12.30 23.21 14.47
C MET A 1 11.69 22.98 13.12
N GLY A 2 11.51 23.99 12.28
CA GLY A 2 10.97 23.80 10.95
C GLY A 2 11.86 22.95 10.03
N MET A 3 13.15 22.97 10.25
CA MET A 3 14.08 22.24 9.38
C MET A 3 13.97 20.73 9.52
N SER A 4 13.71 20.25 10.73
CA SER A 4 13.56 18.82 10.98
C SER A 4 12.31 18.28 10.27
N GLN A 5 11.21 18.99 10.37
CA GLN A 5 9.98 18.62 9.68
C GLN A 5 10.11 18.74 8.16
N SER A 6 10.80 19.77 7.69
CA SER A 6 11.03 19.94 6.26
C SER A 6 11.85 18.81 5.67
N LYS A 7 12.89 18.35 6.38
CA LYS A 7 13.66 17.20 5.95
C LYS A 7 12.83 15.94 5.92
N SER A 8 11.99 15.72 6.93
CA SER A 8 11.10 14.57 6.97
C SER A 8 10.15 14.58 5.78
N LEU A 9 9.57 15.73 5.44
CA LEU A 9 8.67 15.86 4.31
C LEU A 9 9.37 15.65 2.97
N LEU A 10 10.63 16.16 2.84
CA LEU A 10 11.39 16.02 1.62
C LEU A 10 11.76 14.57 1.31
N PHE A 11 12.02 13.78 2.35
CA PHE A 11 12.42 12.39 2.19
C PHE A 11 11.29 11.41 2.45
N SER A 12 10.08 11.91 2.74
CA SER A 12 8.94 11.03 2.95
C SER A 12 8.47 10.45 1.61
N ARG A 13 8.04 9.22 1.67
CA ARG A 13 7.53 8.50 0.51
C ARG A 13 6.04 8.73 0.40
N LYS A 14 5.60 9.23 -0.73
CA LYS A 14 4.18 9.47 -0.98
C LYS A 14 3.49 8.15 -1.24
N THR A 15 2.62 7.78 -0.35
CA THR A 15 2.07 6.44 -0.27
C THR A 15 0.55 6.47 -0.39
N ILE A 16 0.00 5.53 -1.15
CA ILE A 16 -1.43 5.28 -1.18
C ILE A 16 -1.71 3.90 -0.62
N ILE A 17 -2.90 3.72 -0.07
CA ILE A 17 -3.36 2.43 0.42
C ILE A 17 -4.41 1.91 -0.55
N ALA A 18 -4.16 0.73 -1.10
CA ALA A 18 -5.08 0.06 -2.00
C ALA A 18 -5.94 -0.89 -1.18
N GLY A 19 -7.19 -0.52 -1.00
CA GLY A 19 -8.14 -1.23 -0.17
C GLY A 19 -8.55 -0.37 1.02
N SER A 20 -9.82 0.00 1.06
CA SER A 20 -10.38 0.89 2.08
C SER A 20 -11.25 0.15 3.09
N ASP A 21 -11.00 -1.13 3.28
CA ASP A 21 -11.70 -1.98 4.24
C ASP A 21 -11.13 -1.78 5.66
N GLU A 22 -11.57 -2.59 6.61
CA GLU A 22 -11.12 -2.48 7.99
C GLU A 22 -9.61 -2.58 8.15
N GLU A 23 -8.97 -3.48 7.38
CA GLU A 23 -7.52 -3.58 7.41
C GLU A 23 -6.85 -2.32 6.88
N GLY A 24 -7.36 -1.79 5.77
CA GLY A 24 -6.86 -0.54 5.21
C GLY A 24 -7.00 0.63 6.17
N ILE A 25 -8.12 0.68 6.89
CA ILE A 25 -8.33 1.71 7.92
C ILE A 25 -7.32 1.55 9.05
N ARG A 26 -7.12 0.33 9.52
CA ARG A 26 -6.16 0.06 10.60
C ARG A 26 -4.73 0.41 10.19
N ILE A 27 -4.35 0.07 8.96
CA ILE A 27 -3.03 0.42 8.43
C ILE A 27 -2.82 1.93 8.48
N ALA A 28 -3.78 2.70 7.95
CA ALA A 28 -3.67 4.15 7.94
C ALA A 28 -3.60 4.72 9.35
N GLU A 29 -4.47 4.27 10.25
CA GLU A 29 -4.49 4.75 11.62
C GLU A 29 -3.17 4.51 12.34
N ASN A 30 -2.58 3.33 12.15
CA ASN A 30 -1.31 3.01 12.81
C ASN A 30 -0.15 3.83 12.24
N ILE A 31 -0.13 4.06 10.94
CA ILE A 31 0.92 4.88 10.33
C ILE A 31 0.79 6.33 10.77
N LEU A 32 -0.44 6.85 10.82
CA LEU A 32 -0.68 8.25 11.21
C LEU A 32 -0.32 8.54 12.66
N LYS A 33 -0.32 7.53 13.52
CA LYS A 33 0.04 7.70 14.93
C LYS A 33 1.53 7.93 15.14
N ARG A 34 2.36 7.69 14.14
CA ARG A 34 3.82 7.77 14.26
C ARG A 34 4.39 8.75 13.27
N PHE A 35 5.36 9.52 13.72
CA PHE A 35 6.04 10.51 12.87
C PHE A 35 7.27 9.97 12.17
N ASP A 36 7.73 8.80 12.59
CA ASP A 36 9.00 8.24 12.17
C ASP A 36 8.90 7.16 11.09
N THR A 37 7.73 7.01 10.47
CA THR A 37 7.53 5.97 9.45
C THR A 37 8.18 6.30 8.12
N GLY A 38 8.41 7.59 7.85
CA GLY A 38 8.89 8.02 6.54
C GLY A 38 7.83 7.95 5.45
N LEU A 39 6.58 7.69 5.80
CA LEU A 39 5.49 7.57 4.85
C LEU A 39 4.56 8.78 4.94
N ASP A 40 4.28 9.37 3.78
CA ASP A 40 3.30 10.43 3.63
C ASP A 40 2.08 9.82 2.97
N ILE A 41 1.05 9.52 3.78
CA ILE A 41 -0.14 8.82 3.28
C ILE A 41 -1.05 9.80 2.58
N ILE A 42 -1.18 9.62 1.27
CA ILE A 42 -1.97 10.51 0.41
C ILE A 42 -3.46 10.19 0.51
N GLY A 43 -3.82 8.90 0.45
CA GLY A 43 -5.21 8.50 0.47
C GLY A 43 -5.41 7.06 0.09
N TYR A 44 -6.69 6.69 -0.02
CA TYR A 44 -7.09 5.34 -0.44
C TYR A 44 -7.42 5.31 -1.92
N VAL A 45 -7.13 4.17 -2.53
CA VAL A 45 -7.72 3.76 -3.80
C VAL A 45 -8.36 2.39 -3.60
N ASP A 46 -9.39 2.08 -4.38
CA ASP A 46 -10.05 0.78 -4.27
C ASP A 46 -10.69 0.44 -5.62
N LYS A 47 -11.30 -0.73 -5.69
CA LYS A 47 -12.01 -1.17 -6.88
C LYS A 47 -13.23 -0.31 -7.18
N ARG A 48 -13.89 0.14 -6.13
CA ARG A 48 -15.11 0.97 -6.20
C ARG A 48 -15.06 2.06 -5.16
N TYR A 49 -15.86 3.08 -5.37
CA TYR A 49 -16.04 4.12 -4.36
C TYR A 49 -16.73 3.53 -3.13
N PRO A 50 -16.34 3.95 -1.92
CA PRO A 50 -16.99 3.48 -0.71
C PRO A 50 -18.42 4.05 -0.61
N LYS A 51 -19.27 3.36 0.13
CA LYS A 51 -20.63 3.86 0.37
C LYS A 51 -20.62 5.13 1.20
N SER A 52 -19.62 5.28 2.07
CA SER A 52 -19.44 6.45 2.92
C SER A 52 -17.96 6.63 3.23
N GLU A 53 -17.51 7.86 3.24
CA GLU A 53 -16.14 8.19 3.59
C GLU A 53 -15.99 8.61 5.06
N GLU A 54 -17.07 8.62 5.83
CA GLU A 54 -17.06 9.12 7.21
C GLU A 54 -16.08 8.39 8.12
N LYS A 55 -15.90 7.10 7.93
CA LYS A 55 -15.02 6.29 8.77
C LYS A 55 -13.58 6.24 8.29
N LEU A 56 -13.29 6.83 7.15
CA LEU A 56 -11.96 6.78 6.57
C LEU A 56 -11.06 7.82 7.21
N PRO A 57 -9.90 7.42 7.78
CA PRO A 57 -8.99 8.37 8.41
C PRO A 57 -8.22 9.24 7.42
N ILE A 58 -8.20 8.85 6.16
CA ILE A 58 -7.56 9.60 5.08
C ILE A 58 -8.51 9.69 3.89
N PRO A 59 -8.28 10.62 2.96
CA PRO A 59 -9.20 10.79 1.83
C PRO A 59 -9.24 9.56 0.91
N PHE A 60 -10.38 9.37 0.28
CA PHE A 60 -10.52 8.42 -0.82
C PHE A 60 -10.27 9.19 -2.11
N ILE A 61 -9.21 8.85 -2.85
CA ILE A 61 -8.78 9.66 -3.98
C ILE A 61 -9.23 9.13 -5.35
N GLY A 62 -9.63 7.87 -5.43
CA GLY A 62 -10.13 7.35 -6.70
C GLY A 62 -10.13 5.84 -6.78
N ILE A 63 -10.52 5.33 -7.94
CA ILE A 63 -10.64 3.90 -8.16
C ILE A 63 -9.52 3.39 -9.06
N PHE A 64 -9.33 2.07 -9.10
CA PHE A 64 -8.23 1.45 -9.84
C PHE A 64 -8.21 1.78 -11.33
N LYS A 65 -9.37 2.04 -11.92
CA LYS A 65 -9.43 2.46 -13.31
C LYS A 65 -8.64 3.73 -13.60
N GLU A 66 -8.52 4.59 -12.60
CA GLU A 66 -7.87 5.89 -12.72
C GLU A 66 -6.45 5.87 -12.14
N ILE A 67 -5.92 4.68 -11.82
CA ILE A 67 -4.72 4.58 -10.99
C ILE A 67 -3.51 5.29 -11.60
N ARG A 68 -3.28 5.18 -12.89
CA ARG A 68 -2.11 5.82 -13.50
C ARG A 68 -2.18 7.34 -13.39
N GLN A 69 -3.35 7.90 -13.62
CA GLN A 69 -3.58 9.33 -13.49
C GLN A 69 -3.41 9.77 -12.03
N LEU A 70 -3.94 9.00 -11.10
CA LEU A 70 -3.83 9.29 -9.67
C LEU A 70 -2.37 9.28 -9.21
N ILE A 71 -1.61 8.29 -9.65
CA ILE A 71 -0.19 8.19 -9.31
C ILE A 71 0.59 9.39 -9.84
N ASN A 72 0.32 9.77 -11.07
CA ASN A 72 1.00 10.92 -11.68
C ASN A 72 0.61 12.24 -11.01
N THR A 73 -0.68 12.42 -10.75
CA THR A 73 -1.19 13.66 -10.14
C THR A 73 -0.65 13.86 -8.73
N HIS A 74 -0.65 12.81 -7.94
CA HIS A 74 -0.23 12.86 -6.53
C HIS A 74 1.23 12.55 -6.31
N LYS A 75 1.98 12.24 -7.36
CA LYS A 75 3.40 11.90 -7.27
C LYS A 75 3.66 10.71 -6.35
N VAL A 76 2.84 9.68 -6.47
CA VAL A 76 2.91 8.50 -5.60
C VAL A 76 4.18 7.70 -5.85
N ASN A 77 4.84 7.28 -4.79
CA ASN A 77 6.05 6.45 -4.85
C ASN A 77 5.80 5.03 -4.39
N GLU A 78 4.79 4.83 -3.54
CA GLU A 78 4.61 3.57 -2.82
C GLU A 78 3.14 3.23 -2.70
N VAL A 79 2.84 1.94 -2.81
CA VAL A 79 1.49 1.41 -2.66
C VAL A 79 1.51 0.33 -1.59
N ILE A 80 0.60 0.46 -0.62
CA ILE A 80 0.37 -0.57 0.40
C ILE A 80 -0.93 -1.25 0.07
N PHE A 81 -0.90 -2.55 -0.14
CA PHE A 81 -2.09 -3.33 -0.42
C PHE A 81 -2.71 -3.87 0.87
N SER A 82 -4.02 -3.74 0.99
CA SER A 82 -4.78 -4.43 2.02
C SER A 82 -5.09 -5.82 1.51
N SER A 83 -4.45 -6.84 2.09
CA SER A 83 -4.60 -8.21 1.63
C SER A 83 -5.97 -8.80 1.91
N SER A 84 -6.72 -8.22 2.85
CA SER A 84 -8.09 -8.65 3.12
C SER A 84 -9.10 -8.05 2.14
N ALA A 85 -8.77 -6.91 1.54
CA ALA A 85 -9.63 -6.27 0.55
C ALA A 85 -9.42 -6.81 -0.85
N LEU A 86 -8.22 -7.27 -1.16
CA LEU A 86 -7.82 -7.60 -2.53
C LEU A 86 -7.35 -9.04 -2.63
N LYS A 87 -7.81 -9.71 -3.69
CA LYS A 87 -7.31 -11.03 -4.04
C LYS A 87 -5.94 -10.91 -4.67
N ASN A 88 -5.16 -11.99 -4.62
CA ASN A 88 -3.82 -12.00 -5.22
C ASN A 88 -3.84 -11.61 -6.68
N LYS A 89 -4.85 -12.06 -7.43
CA LYS A 89 -4.98 -11.70 -8.82
C LYS A 89 -5.19 -10.20 -9.00
N GLU A 90 -5.97 -9.59 -8.12
CA GLU A 90 -6.23 -8.14 -8.17
C GLU A 90 -4.96 -7.34 -7.86
N ILE A 91 -4.16 -7.83 -6.92
CA ILE A 91 -2.87 -7.21 -6.62
C ILE A 91 -1.94 -7.31 -7.82
N LEU A 92 -1.88 -8.50 -8.45
CA LEU A 92 -1.06 -8.70 -9.64
C LEU A 92 -1.50 -7.81 -10.80
N ASP A 93 -2.80 -7.69 -11.02
CA ASP A 93 -3.32 -6.83 -12.08
C ASP A 93 -2.96 -5.36 -11.83
N PHE A 94 -3.04 -4.92 -10.57
CA PHE A 94 -2.63 -3.58 -10.20
C PHE A 94 -1.14 -3.35 -10.49
N MET A 95 -0.31 -4.27 -10.03
CA MET A 95 1.15 -4.18 -10.24
C MET A 95 1.49 -4.19 -11.72
N ASP A 96 0.83 -5.06 -12.48
CA ASP A 96 1.06 -5.16 -13.91
C ASP A 96 0.72 -3.85 -14.62
N SER A 97 -0.37 -3.22 -14.26
CA SER A 97 -0.81 -1.97 -14.89
C SER A 97 0.07 -0.77 -14.55
N THR A 98 0.91 -0.89 -13.54
CA THR A 98 1.73 0.22 -13.04
C THR A 98 3.23 -0.08 -13.04
N ARG A 99 3.66 -1.16 -13.69
CA ARG A 99 5.07 -1.62 -13.65
C ARG A 99 6.06 -0.57 -14.12
N ASP A 100 5.71 0.18 -15.14
CA ASP A 100 6.57 1.21 -15.71
C ASP A 100 6.69 2.45 -14.82
N LEU A 101 5.86 2.58 -13.80
CA LEU A 101 5.86 3.74 -12.92
C LEU A 101 6.84 3.63 -11.76
N ARG A 102 7.53 2.51 -11.65
CA ARG A 102 8.60 2.27 -10.65
C ARG A 102 8.14 2.50 -9.22
N LEU A 103 7.01 1.91 -8.87
CA LEU A 103 6.47 2.01 -7.52
C LEU A 103 7.09 0.95 -6.61
N THR A 104 7.15 1.25 -5.34
CA THR A 104 7.41 0.25 -4.32
C THR A 104 6.07 -0.31 -3.87
N TYR A 105 5.96 -1.62 -3.78
CA TYR A 105 4.74 -2.30 -3.36
C TYR A 105 4.96 -2.99 -2.03
N ARG A 106 4.02 -2.83 -1.13
CA ARG A 106 4.04 -3.47 0.18
C ARG A 106 2.69 -4.07 0.50
N MET A 107 2.70 -5.10 1.33
CA MET A 107 1.46 -5.66 1.86
C MET A 107 1.71 -6.19 3.27
N VAL A 108 0.64 -6.31 4.05
CA VAL A 108 0.71 -6.95 5.36
C VAL A 108 0.72 -8.46 5.12
N PRO A 109 1.75 -9.18 5.60
CA PRO A 109 1.81 -10.63 5.39
C PRO A 109 0.75 -11.34 6.22
N ASN A 110 0.25 -12.46 5.70
CA ASN A 110 -0.59 -13.35 6.48
C ASN A 110 0.30 -14.35 7.23
N GLU A 111 -0.33 -15.18 8.08
CA GLU A 111 0.42 -16.15 8.87
C GLU A 111 1.20 -17.14 8.00
N GLN A 112 0.62 -17.52 6.87
CA GLN A 112 1.28 -18.44 5.96
C GLN A 112 2.54 -17.84 5.35
N ASP A 113 2.50 -16.57 5.01
CA ASP A 113 3.66 -15.87 4.47
C ASP A 113 4.81 -15.86 5.48
N ILE A 114 4.48 -15.64 6.75
CA ILE A 114 5.46 -15.63 7.83
C ILE A 114 6.06 -17.03 8.02
N LEU A 115 5.22 -18.05 8.02
CA LEU A 115 5.65 -19.44 8.22
C LEU A 115 6.53 -19.95 7.07
N LEU A 116 6.30 -19.47 5.85
CA LEU A 116 7.09 -19.86 4.71
C LEU A 116 8.46 -19.18 4.67
N GLY A 117 8.79 -18.40 5.69
CA GLY A 117 10.09 -17.76 5.80
C GLY A 117 10.33 -16.71 4.73
N LYS A 118 9.29 -16.15 4.20
CA LYS A 118 9.42 -15.03 3.27
C LYS A 118 9.90 -13.85 4.08
N SER A 119 11.16 -13.65 3.94
CA SER A 119 11.95 -12.73 4.73
C SER A 119 11.73 -11.30 4.26
N ASN A 120 12.30 -10.37 4.97
CA ASN A 120 12.24 -8.93 4.76
C ASN A 120 10.92 -8.32 5.23
N ILE A 121 10.50 -8.78 6.40
CA ILE A 121 9.41 -8.13 7.09
C ILE A 121 9.97 -6.84 7.69
N GLU A 122 9.36 -5.74 7.36
CA GLU A 122 9.73 -4.43 7.88
C GLU A 122 8.58 -3.92 8.74
N ASP A 123 8.90 -3.56 9.98
CA ASP A 123 7.89 -3.01 10.89
C ASP A 123 7.76 -1.51 10.64
N ILE A 124 6.58 -1.06 10.24
CA ILE A 124 6.29 0.36 10.03
C ILE A 124 5.05 0.69 10.85
N GLY A 125 5.22 1.57 11.84
CA GLY A 125 4.11 1.99 12.67
C GLY A 125 3.51 0.88 13.53
N GLY A 126 4.31 -0.14 13.87
CA GLY A 126 3.82 -1.29 14.63
C GLY A 126 3.13 -2.35 13.80
N ILE A 127 3.10 -2.18 12.48
CA ILE A 127 2.53 -3.15 11.56
C ILE A 127 3.65 -3.79 10.74
N PRO A 128 3.70 -5.12 10.67
CA PRO A 128 4.67 -5.79 9.81
C PRO A 128 4.24 -5.68 8.36
N PHE A 129 5.17 -5.30 7.50
CA PHE A 129 4.94 -5.23 6.06
C PHE A 129 6.00 -6.05 5.34
N ILE A 130 5.64 -6.59 4.20
CA ILE A 130 6.60 -7.20 3.29
C ILE A 130 6.64 -6.39 2.00
N ASN A 131 7.84 -6.25 1.43
CA ASN A 131 8.01 -5.72 0.10
C ASN A 131 7.70 -6.82 -0.89
N ILE A 132 6.91 -6.50 -1.90
CA ILE A 132 6.60 -7.46 -2.95
C ILE A 132 7.12 -6.93 -4.29
N GLU A 133 7.67 -7.84 -5.07
CA GLU A 133 8.12 -7.54 -6.42
C GLU A 133 7.27 -8.33 -7.40
N TYR A 134 6.90 -7.69 -8.50
CA TYR A 134 6.00 -8.29 -9.47
C TYR A 134 6.46 -9.68 -9.93
N ASN A 135 7.71 -9.82 -10.31
CA ASN A 135 8.19 -11.09 -10.84
C ASN A 135 8.10 -12.22 -9.83
N ILE A 136 8.47 -11.94 -8.58
CA ILE A 136 8.46 -12.94 -7.52
C ILE A 136 7.01 -13.26 -7.15
N PHE A 137 6.18 -12.24 -6.94
CA PHE A 137 4.78 -12.43 -6.57
C PHE A 137 4.01 -13.19 -7.64
N HIS A 138 4.27 -12.87 -8.91
CA HIS A 138 3.64 -13.54 -10.04
C HIS A 138 3.99 -15.03 -10.06
N LYS A 139 5.26 -15.38 -9.85
CA LYS A 139 5.69 -16.78 -9.79
C LYS A 139 5.02 -17.53 -8.65
N LEU A 140 4.95 -16.93 -7.47
CA LEU A 140 4.33 -17.55 -6.31
C LEU A 140 2.84 -17.76 -6.52
N HIS A 141 2.17 -16.81 -7.14
CA HIS A 141 0.75 -16.92 -7.44
C HIS A 141 0.48 -18.04 -8.44
N ARG A 142 1.34 -18.19 -9.43
CA ARG A 142 1.23 -19.29 -10.39
C ARG A 142 1.37 -20.65 -9.71
N PHE A 143 2.28 -20.77 -8.76
CA PHE A 143 2.44 -22.01 -8.01
C PHE A 143 1.24 -22.30 -7.14
N SER A 144 0.66 -21.30 -6.51
CA SER A 144 -0.47 -21.50 -5.61
C SER A 144 -1.75 -21.91 -6.31
N LYS A 145 -1.83 -21.74 -7.63
CA LYS A 145 -2.99 -22.19 -8.42
C LYS A 145 -2.98 -23.68 -8.72
N ARG A 146 -1.91 -24.35 -8.43
CA ARG A 146 -1.80 -25.78 -8.62
C ARG A 146 -2.03 -26.49 -7.29
#